data_d9fff358d75f3af205420271e457722f
#
_entry.id   d9fff358d75f3af205420271e457722f
#
_cell.length_a   1.000
_cell.length_b   1.000
_cell.length_c   1.000
_cell.angle_alpha   90.00
_cell.angle_beta   90.00
_cell.angle_gamma   90.00
#
_symmetry.space_group_name_H-M   'P 1'
#
loop_
_entity.id
_entity.type
_entity.pdbx_description
1 polymer ?
#
loop_
_entity_poly.entity_id
_entity_poly.type
_entity_poly.pdbx_seq_one_letter_code
_entity_poly.pdbx_strand_id
1 'polypeptide(L)'
;VVGTLAFEDLWPSQGDYDMNDVVVGYSTTFTVDKDNRIVAIRDVVTPLHSGGKLRSAFGYQLDIPVTAVKGVKIENGSSTAGLEKNQDKAVVILFDDIEQAVARGPVSVEIKLDGSLSMDKVTRKSLYNPFICVSDKGFVPGAVRKEIHLTNYPPTSLADPYPFGRNDDKSSLDKAGNPIGPYYYATSELYPFAIDLPVTDYRI
;
A
#
# COMPACT_ATOMS: atom_id res chain seq x y z
N VAL A 1 14.50 -8.20 -0.66
CA VAL A 1 14.30 -7.00 0.16
C VAL A 1 13.28 -7.31 1.24
N VAL A 2 13.58 -6.98 2.49
CA VAL A 2 12.71 -7.23 3.65
C VAL A 2 12.48 -5.94 4.43
N GLY A 3 11.37 -5.87 5.16
CA GLY A 3 11.05 -4.75 6.02
C GLY A 3 9.72 -4.88 6.71
N THR A 4 9.32 -3.81 7.39
CA THR A 4 8.04 -3.70 8.09
C THR A 4 7.39 -2.37 7.76
N LEU A 5 6.10 -2.44 7.45
CA LEU A 5 5.23 -1.28 7.26
C LEU A 5 4.31 -1.14 8.48
N ALA A 6 4.16 0.07 8.97
CA ALA A 6 3.26 0.37 10.07
C ALA A 6 2.43 1.62 9.74
N PHE A 7 1.15 1.58 10.06
CA PHE A 7 0.17 2.60 9.70
C PHE A 7 -0.66 3.03 10.90
N GLU A 8 -1.00 4.33 10.92
CA GLU A 8 -2.09 4.89 11.71
C GLU A 8 -3.39 4.89 10.91
N ASP A 9 -4.51 4.56 11.51
CA ASP A 9 -5.80 4.44 10.81
C ASP A 9 -6.71 5.66 10.91
N LEU A 10 -6.33 6.68 11.69
CA LEU A 10 -7.15 7.88 11.94
C LEU A 10 -6.90 9.05 10.96
N TRP A 11 -5.96 8.92 10.00
CA TRP A 11 -5.78 9.95 8.98
C TRP A 11 -7.14 10.37 8.38
N PRO A 12 -7.41 11.67 8.17
CA PRO A 12 -6.51 12.83 8.23
C PRO A 12 -6.26 13.40 9.64
N SER A 13 -6.79 12.79 10.68
CA SER A 13 -6.50 13.17 12.07
C SER A 13 -5.22 12.51 12.59
N GLN A 14 -4.51 13.20 13.44
CA GLN A 14 -3.19 12.83 13.91
C GLN A 14 -3.13 11.51 14.68
N GLY A 15 -4.17 11.17 15.46
CA GLY A 15 -4.16 9.97 16.31
C GLY A 15 -3.14 10.06 17.45
N ASP A 16 -2.70 8.92 17.94
CA ASP A 16 -1.76 8.82 19.07
C ASP A 16 -0.30 8.52 18.66
N TYR A 17 -0.06 8.29 17.36
CA TYR A 17 1.27 8.04 16.78
C TYR A 17 2.04 6.86 17.36
N ASP A 18 1.36 5.84 17.77
CA ASP A 18 2.05 4.62 18.22
C ASP A 18 2.40 3.65 17.07
N MET A 19 1.95 3.97 15.86
CA MET A 19 2.24 3.22 14.61
C MET A 19 1.96 1.73 14.75
N ASN A 20 0.81 1.37 15.27
CA ASN A 20 0.46 -0.02 15.52
C ASN A 20 -0.94 -0.44 15.03
N ASP A 21 -1.72 0.47 14.43
CA ASP A 21 -3.07 0.16 13.99
C ASP A 21 -3.08 -0.94 12.91
N VAL A 22 -2.15 -0.85 11.95
CA VAL A 22 -1.89 -1.90 10.96
C VAL A 22 -0.39 -2.09 10.83
N VAL A 23 0.11 -3.28 11.13
CA VAL A 23 1.52 -3.63 10.99
C VAL A 23 1.67 -4.87 10.12
N VAL A 24 2.48 -4.78 9.08
CA VAL A 24 2.78 -5.88 8.17
C VAL A 24 4.27 -5.98 7.89
N GLY A 25 4.80 -7.19 7.96
CA GLY A 25 6.15 -7.50 7.46
C GLY A 25 6.11 -7.85 5.97
N TYR A 26 7.19 -7.61 5.26
CA TYR A 26 7.28 -8.00 3.85
C TYR A 26 8.65 -8.58 3.48
N SER A 27 8.63 -9.45 2.47
CA SER A 27 9.80 -9.93 1.77
C SER A 27 9.52 -9.92 0.28
N THR A 28 10.36 -9.20 -0.50
CA THR A 28 10.20 -9.03 -1.95
C THR A 28 11.40 -9.62 -2.68
N THR A 29 11.15 -10.44 -3.69
CA THR A 29 12.15 -11.02 -4.58
C THR A 29 11.80 -10.67 -6.02
N PHE A 30 12.79 -10.13 -6.75
CA PHE A 30 12.68 -9.86 -8.19
C PHE A 30 13.35 -10.98 -8.99
N THR A 31 12.69 -11.45 -10.03
CA THR A 31 13.26 -12.34 -11.02
C THR A 31 13.49 -11.56 -12.31
N VAL A 32 14.72 -11.61 -12.82
CA VAL A 32 15.12 -10.91 -14.03
C VAL A 32 15.49 -11.91 -15.13
N ASP A 33 15.32 -11.50 -16.38
CA ASP A 33 15.81 -12.23 -17.53
C ASP A 33 17.28 -11.93 -17.83
N LYS A 34 17.80 -12.49 -18.93
CA LYS A 34 19.20 -12.28 -19.38
C LYS A 34 19.55 -10.82 -19.69
N ASP A 35 18.57 -9.99 -19.97
CA ASP A 35 18.72 -8.57 -20.31
C ASP A 35 18.44 -7.67 -19.11
N ASN A 36 18.46 -8.23 -17.88
CA ASN A 36 18.17 -7.54 -16.61
C ASN A 36 16.79 -6.88 -16.57
N ARG A 37 15.81 -7.47 -17.23
CA ARG A 37 14.40 -7.07 -17.22
C ARG A 37 13.65 -7.85 -16.17
N ILE A 38 12.83 -7.18 -15.38
CA ILE A 38 12.01 -7.83 -14.36
C ILE A 38 10.86 -8.57 -15.05
N VAL A 39 10.85 -9.88 -14.92
CA VAL A 39 9.83 -10.76 -15.50
C VAL A 39 8.88 -11.36 -14.47
N ALA A 40 9.27 -11.37 -13.20
CA ALA A 40 8.40 -11.76 -12.10
C ALA A 40 8.80 -11.06 -10.80
N ILE A 41 7.80 -10.87 -9.95
CA ILE A 41 7.97 -10.41 -8.58
C ILE A 41 7.28 -11.42 -7.66
N ARG A 42 7.94 -11.78 -6.57
CA ARG A 42 7.36 -12.58 -5.50
C ARG A 42 7.42 -11.80 -4.20
N ASP A 43 6.25 -11.61 -3.61
CA ASP A 43 6.09 -11.04 -2.28
C ASP A 43 5.58 -12.09 -1.29
N VAL A 44 6.10 -12.00 -0.07
CA VAL A 44 5.47 -12.61 1.10
C VAL A 44 5.17 -11.48 2.06
N VAL A 45 3.91 -11.26 2.33
CA VAL A 45 3.43 -10.23 3.25
C VAL A 45 2.85 -10.92 4.48
N THR A 46 3.39 -10.60 5.64
CA THR A 46 2.97 -11.19 6.92
C THR A 46 2.21 -10.15 7.72
N PRO A 47 0.88 -10.28 7.88
CA PRO A 47 0.12 -9.45 8.81
C PRO A 47 0.61 -9.74 10.24
N LEU A 48 1.06 -8.69 10.94
CA LEU A 48 1.69 -8.84 12.26
C LEU A 48 0.80 -8.38 13.41
N HIS A 49 0.08 -7.26 13.22
CA HIS A 49 -0.72 -6.65 14.27
C HIS A 49 -1.88 -5.84 13.73
N SER A 50 -2.97 -5.85 14.49
CA SER A 50 -4.17 -5.02 14.31
C SER A 50 -4.45 -4.31 15.63
N GLY A 51 -4.03 -3.04 15.77
CA GLY A 51 -4.23 -2.24 16.98
C GLY A 51 -5.48 -1.38 16.93
N GLY A 52 -5.89 -0.98 15.72
CA GLY A 52 -7.05 -0.11 15.49
C GLY A 52 -8.39 -0.83 15.66
N LYS A 53 -9.46 -0.04 15.79
CA LYS A 53 -10.86 -0.53 15.83
C LYS A 53 -11.51 -0.59 14.46
N LEU A 54 -10.92 0.07 13.47
CA LEU A 54 -11.46 0.15 12.12
C LEU A 54 -11.00 -1.04 11.27
N ARG A 55 -11.85 -1.44 10.33
CA ARG A 55 -11.44 -2.43 9.34
C ARG A 55 -10.48 -1.78 8.35
N SER A 56 -9.34 -2.42 8.17
CA SER A 56 -8.30 -1.95 7.25
C SER A 56 -7.93 -3.03 6.26
N ALA A 57 -8.17 -2.73 4.99
CA ALA A 57 -7.62 -3.47 3.87
C ALA A 57 -6.17 -3.06 3.63
N PHE A 58 -5.38 -3.94 3.02
CA PHE A 58 -4.00 -3.66 2.64
C PHE A 58 -3.75 -4.05 1.19
N GLY A 59 -3.03 -3.20 0.51
CA GLY A 59 -2.55 -3.42 -0.84
C GLY A 59 -1.37 -2.53 -1.17
N TYR A 60 -0.92 -2.61 -2.40
CA TYR A 60 0.11 -1.71 -2.93
C TYR A 60 -0.11 -1.44 -4.41
N GLN A 61 0.27 -0.24 -4.82
CA GLN A 61 0.38 0.14 -6.23
C GLN A 61 1.83 -0.04 -6.67
N LEU A 62 2.01 -0.64 -7.83
CA LEU A 62 3.30 -0.65 -8.53
C LEU A 62 3.36 0.52 -9.51
N ASP A 63 4.51 1.18 -9.60
CA ASP A 63 4.71 2.30 -10.55
C ASP A 63 4.92 1.80 -11.99
N ILE A 64 3.97 1.02 -12.47
CA ILE A 64 3.88 0.50 -13.83
C ILE A 64 2.42 0.55 -14.29
N PRO A 65 2.17 0.67 -15.61
CA PRO A 65 0.82 0.56 -16.13
C PRO A 65 0.25 -0.84 -15.88
N VAL A 66 -1.06 -0.92 -15.66
CA VAL A 66 -1.73 -2.21 -15.43
C VAL A 66 -1.50 -3.20 -16.60
N THR A 67 -1.31 -2.69 -17.81
CA THR A 67 -1.04 -3.48 -19.01
C THR A 67 0.31 -4.20 -19.00
N ALA A 68 1.26 -3.78 -18.16
CA ALA A 68 2.55 -4.46 -17.98
C ALA A 68 2.43 -5.77 -17.16
N VAL A 69 1.31 -5.97 -16.48
CA VAL A 69 1.05 -7.17 -15.66
C VAL A 69 0.43 -8.26 -16.52
N LYS A 70 1.10 -9.41 -16.61
CA LYS A 70 0.61 -10.59 -17.33
C LYS A 70 -0.26 -11.51 -16.48
N GLY A 71 -0.08 -11.50 -15.18
CA GLY A 71 -0.86 -12.30 -14.25
C GLY A 71 -0.48 -12.05 -12.80
N VAL A 72 -1.45 -12.27 -11.91
CA VAL A 72 -1.27 -12.19 -10.46
C VAL A 72 -1.84 -13.46 -9.85
N LYS A 73 -1.05 -14.13 -9.01
CA LYS A 73 -1.48 -15.27 -8.21
C LYS A 73 -1.27 -14.93 -6.73
N ILE A 74 -2.32 -15.07 -5.94
CA ILE A 74 -2.30 -14.82 -4.51
C ILE A 74 -2.72 -16.06 -3.75
N GLU A 75 -1.93 -16.44 -2.75
CA GLU A 75 -2.23 -17.53 -1.84
C GLU A 75 -2.45 -16.96 -0.44
N ASN A 76 -3.48 -17.46 0.25
CA ASN A 76 -3.88 -17.06 1.59
C ASN A 76 -4.32 -15.59 1.74
N GLY A 77 -4.71 -14.94 0.64
CA GLY A 77 -5.35 -13.62 0.67
C GLY A 77 -6.82 -13.70 1.06
N SER A 78 -7.47 -12.55 1.20
CA SER A 78 -8.93 -12.49 1.36
C SER A 78 -9.64 -12.83 0.04
N SER A 79 -10.96 -12.99 0.10
CA SER A 79 -11.78 -13.23 -1.12
C SER A 79 -11.74 -12.06 -2.12
N THR A 80 -11.36 -10.87 -1.67
CA THR A 80 -11.21 -9.65 -2.48
C THR A 80 -9.80 -9.46 -3.03
N ALA A 81 -8.85 -10.35 -2.69
CA ALA A 81 -7.46 -10.25 -3.12
C ALA A 81 -7.30 -10.41 -4.63
N GLY A 82 -6.36 -9.66 -5.21
CA GLY A 82 -6.05 -9.71 -6.63
C GLY A 82 -5.65 -8.37 -7.22
N LEU A 83 -5.43 -8.37 -8.53
CA LEU A 83 -5.23 -7.15 -9.31
C LEU A 83 -6.54 -6.35 -9.34
N GLU A 84 -6.47 -5.12 -8.85
CA GLU A 84 -7.66 -4.30 -8.68
C GLU A 84 -8.12 -3.70 -10.02
N LYS A 85 -9.42 -3.78 -10.29
CA LYS A 85 -10.06 -3.14 -11.44
C LYS A 85 -10.18 -1.62 -11.25
N ASN A 86 -10.41 -0.90 -12.35
CA ASN A 86 -10.61 0.56 -12.40
C ASN A 86 -9.39 1.37 -11.95
N GLN A 87 -8.19 0.82 -12.07
CA GLN A 87 -6.92 1.49 -11.78
C GLN A 87 -6.10 1.68 -13.06
N ASP A 88 -5.40 2.82 -13.16
CA ASP A 88 -4.50 3.10 -14.29
C ASP A 88 -3.17 2.36 -14.16
N LYS A 89 -2.64 2.34 -12.94
CA LYS A 89 -1.44 1.58 -12.58
C LYS A 89 -1.83 0.24 -11.97
N ALA A 90 -0.89 -0.68 -11.91
CA ALA A 90 -1.09 -1.98 -11.30
C ALA A 90 -1.26 -1.84 -9.78
N VAL A 91 -2.44 -2.14 -9.27
CA VAL A 91 -2.76 -2.17 -7.84
C VAL A 91 -3.13 -3.59 -7.44
N VAL A 92 -2.45 -4.11 -6.42
CA VAL A 92 -2.69 -5.46 -5.90
C VAL A 92 -3.23 -5.35 -4.48
N ILE A 93 -4.40 -5.93 -4.26
CA ILE A 93 -5.05 -6.04 -2.94
C ILE A 93 -4.74 -7.41 -2.36
N LEU A 94 -4.29 -7.47 -1.11
CA LEU A 94 -3.91 -8.71 -0.44
C LEU A 94 -4.95 -9.20 0.55
N PHE A 95 -5.51 -8.28 1.33
CA PHE A 95 -6.59 -8.60 2.27
C PHE A 95 -7.47 -7.37 2.52
N ASP A 96 -8.70 -7.62 2.98
CA ASP A 96 -9.73 -6.61 3.22
C ASP A 96 -9.95 -6.28 4.70
N ASP A 97 -9.35 -7.04 5.61
CA ASP A 97 -9.47 -6.86 7.05
C ASP A 97 -8.20 -7.36 7.75
N ILE A 98 -7.44 -6.45 8.36
CA ILE A 98 -6.18 -6.76 9.03
C ILE A 98 -6.34 -7.75 10.18
N GLU A 99 -7.42 -7.66 10.98
CA GLU A 99 -7.65 -8.56 12.10
C GLU A 99 -7.80 -10.01 11.62
N GLN A 100 -8.59 -10.22 10.57
CA GLN A 100 -8.73 -11.54 9.96
C GLN A 100 -7.45 -12.02 9.29
N ALA A 101 -6.69 -11.10 8.68
CA ALA A 101 -5.42 -11.42 8.04
C ALA A 101 -4.36 -11.86 9.05
N VAL A 102 -4.27 -11.22 10.20
CA VAL A 102 -3.37 -11.65 11.30
C VAL A 102 -3.71 -13.08 11.72
N ALA A 103 -4.98 -13.42 11.85
CA ALA A 103 -5.41 -14.78 12.22
C ALA A 103 -5.09 -15.82 11.13
N ARG A 104 -5.12 -15.43 9.84
CA ARG A 104 -4.80 -16.34 8.72
C ARG A 104 -3.30 -16.57 8.53
N GLY A 105 -2.47 -15.55 8.77
CA GLY A 105 -1.04 -15.61 8.58
C GLY A 105 -0.57 -15.08 7.20
N PRO A 106 0.67 -15.44 6.78
CA PRO A 106 1.31 -14.86 5.61
C PRO A 106 0.53 -15.02 4.32
N VAL A 107 0.58 -13.99 3.47
CA VAL A 107 0.01 -13.94 2.13
C VAL A 107 1.16 -13.95 1.13
N SER A 108 1.13 -14.88 0.17
CA SER A 108 2.08 -14.96 -0.93
C SER A 108 1.49 -14.37 -2.20
N VAL A 109 2.25 -13.54 -2.89
CA VAL A 109 1.87 -12.92 -4.16
C VAL A 109 2.93 -13.21 -5.20
N GLU A 110 2.52 -13.69 -6.37
CA GLU A 110 3.37 -13.82 -7.54
C GLU A 110 2.79 -12.96 -8.67
N ILE A 111 3.60 -12.03 -9.18
CA ILE A 111 3.22 -11.12 -10.25
C ILE A 111 4.13 -11.41 -11.44
N LYS A 112 3.53 -11.77 -12.59
CA LYS A 112 4.24 -11.92 -13.86
C LYS A 112 4.17 -10.63 -14.64
N LEU A 113 5.31 -10.16 -15.13
CA LEU A 113 5.47 -8.92 -15.88
C LEU A 113 5.90 -9.19 -17.33
N ASP A 114 5.66 -8.21 -18.19
CA ASP A 114 5.96 -8.28 -19.63
C ASP A 114 7.44 -8.02 -19.99
N GLY A 115 8.31 -7.75 -18.99
CA GLY A 115 9.72 -7.47 -19.20
C GLY A 115 10.02 -6.04 -19.68
N SER A 116 9.05 -5.13 -19.65
CA SER A 116 9.27 -3.73 -20.01
C SER A 116 10.07 -2.94 -18.97
N LEU A 117 10.15 -3.42 -17.73
CA LEU A 117 10.80 -2.78 -16.62
C LEU A 117 12.23 -3.28 -16.42
N SER A 118 13.23 -2.38 -16.47
CA SER A 118 14.64 -2.72 -16.19
C SER A 118 14.92 -2.66 -14.70
N MET A 119 15.62 -3.69 -14.18
CA MET A 119 16.07 -3.72 -12.78
C MET A 119 17.04 -2.57 -12.45
N ASP A 120 17.79 -2.07 -13.42
CA ASP A 120 18.73 -0.96 -13.24
C ASP A 120 18.05 0.38 -12.94
N LYS A 121 16.77 0.50 -13.25
CA LYS A 121 16.03 1.76 -13.14
C LYS A 121 15.11 1.83 -11.93
N VAL A 122 15.00 0.75 -11.16
CA VAL A 122 14.06 0.67 -10.04
C VAL A 122 14.71 0.15 -8.77
N THR A 123 14.19 0.62 -7.66
CA THR A 123 14.35 0.01 -6.34
C THR A 123 12.97 -0.43 -5.85
N ARG A 124 12.91 -1.26 -4.82
CA ARG A 124 11.61 -1.57 -4.21
C ARG A 124 10.88 -0.28 -3.80
N LYS A 125 11.58 0.65 -3.16
CA LYS A 125 11.02 1.92 -2.70
C LYS A 125 10.46 2.78 -3.84
N SER A 126 11.08 2.79 -5.01
CA SER A 126 10.58 3.55 -6.16
C SER A 126 9.42 2.85 -6.88
N LEU A 127 9.39 1.52 -6.83
CA LEU A 127 8.37 0.72 -7.51
C LEU A 127 7.10 0.54 -6.68
N TYR A 128 7.22 0.37 -5.36
CA TYR A 128 6.10 0.04 -4.45
C TYR A 128 5.55 1.28 -3.77
N ASN A 129 4.24 1.40 -3.77
CA ASN A 129 3.48 2.38 -3.03
C ASN A 129 2.42 1.65 -2.19
N PRO A 130 2.79 1.20 -0.98
CA PRO A 130 1.89 0.46 -0.10
C PRO A 130 0.87 1.39 0.56
N PHE A 131 -0.32 0.85 0.83
CA PHE A 131 -1.39 1.60 1.47
C PHE A 131 -2.36 0.70 2.22
N ILE A 132 -3.11 1.34 3.12
CA ILE A 132 -4.29 0.76 3.73
C ILE A 132 -5.55 1.50 3.26
N CYS A 133 -6.67 0.78 3.20
CA CYS A 133 -8.00 1.37 3.02
C CYS A 133 -8.78 1.18 4.31
N VAL A 134 -9.20 2.28 4.91
CA VAL A 134 -9.87 2.28 6.21
C VAL A 134 -11.37 2.48 6.02
N SER A 135 -12.18 1.57 6.55
CA SER A 135 -13.63 1.66 6.46
C SER A 135 -14.31 0.89 7.58
N ASP A 136 -15.35 1.46 8.14
CA ASP A 136 -16.27 0.79 9.06
C ASP A 136 -17.26 -0.16 8.33
N LYS A 137 -17.44 0.05 7.02
CA LYS A 137 -18.38 -0.71 6.17
C LYS A 137 -17.73 -1.86 5.39
N GLY A 138 -16.41 -2.00 5.49
CA GLY A 138 -15.64 -2.97 4.73
C GLY A 138 -15.12 -2.43 3.39
N PHE A 139 -14.22 -3.18 2.78
CA PHE A 139 -13.52 -2.84 1.53
C PHE A 139 -14.26 -3.41 0.31
N VAL A 140 -14.42 -2.59 -0.73
CA VAL A 140 -15.00 -2.99 -2.01
C VAL A 140 -13.99 -2.71 -3.13
N PRO A 141 -13.47 -3.76 -3.81
CA PRO A 141 -12.52 -3.57 -4.91
C PRO A 141 -13.09 -2.72 -6.04
N GLY A 142 -12.30 -1.79 -6.55
CA GLY A 142 -12.68 -0.92 -7.66
C GLY A 142 -13.61 0.24 -7.30
N ALA A 143 -13.92 0.43 -6.02
CA ALA A 143 -14.71 1.55 -5.52
C ALA A 143 -13.83 2.63 -4.90
N VAL A 144 -14.30 3.87 -4.94
CA VAL A 144 -13.66 5.01 -4.27
C VAL A 144 -13.64 4.80 -2.76
N ARG A 145 -12.51 5.10 -2.11
CA ARG A 145 -12.29 4.85 -0.68
C ARG A 145 -11.27 5.81 -0.08
N LYS A 146 -11.22 5.84 1.24
CA LYS A 146 -10.15 6.49 1.98
C LYS A 146 -8.90 5.60 1.96
N GLU A 147 -7.78 6.16 1.50
CA GLU A 147 -6.47 5.49 1.46
C GLU A 147 -5.46 6.23 2.33
N ILE A 148 -4.60 5.49 3.01
CA ILE A 148 -3.47 6.04 3.77
C ILE A 148 -2.18 5.43 3.22
N HIS A 149 -1.29 6.28 2.74
CA HIS A 149 0.00 5.93 2.15
C HIS A 149 1.17 6.45 2.99
N LEU A 150 2.38 6.07 2.61
CA LEU A 150 3.61 6.67 3.12
C LEU A 150 3.66 8.16 2.76
N THR A 151 4.35 8.93 3.59
CA THR A 151 4.55 10.37 3.34
C THR A 151 5.16 10.61 1.96
N ASN A 152 4.56 11.54 1.21
CA ASN A 152 4.95 11.96 -0.14
C ASN A 152 4.79 10.87 -1.23
N TYR A 153 4.06 9.80 -0.93
CA TYR A 153 3.57 8.87 -1.94
C TYR A 153 2.17 9.28 -2.39
N PRO A 154 1.91 9.35 -3.69
CA PRO A 154 0.60 9.76 -4.18
C PRO A 154 -0.47 8.69 -3.90
N PRO A 155 -1.72 9.10 -3.68
CA PRO A 155 -2.82 8.16 -3.61
C PRO A 155 -3.05 7.46 -4.96
N THR A 156 -3.81 6.35 -4.97
CA THR A 156 -4.26 5.75 -6.23
C THR A 156 -5.38 6.57 -6.86
N SER A 157 -5.74 6.26 -8.10
CA SER A 157 -6.85 6.93 -8.80
C SER A 157 -8.23 6.72 -8.16
N LEU A 158 -8.35 5.74 -7.26
CA LEU A 158 -9.60 5.45 -6.52
C LEU A 158 -9.65 6.06 -5.11
N ALA A 159 -8.63 6.81 -4.71
CA ALA A 159 -8.67 7.48 -3.42
C ALA A 159 -9.73 8.58 -3.39
N ASP A 160 -10.52 8.62 -2.32
CA ASP A 160 -11.43 9.74 -2.05
C ASP A 160 -10.60 11.01 -1.82
N PRO A 161 -10.78 12.08 -2.59
CA PRO A 161 -10.04 13.32 -2.40
C PRO A 161 -10.48 14.11 -1.17
N TYR A 162 -11.66 13.85 -0.61
CA TYR A 162 -12.26 14.66 0.43
C TYR A 162 -11.41 14.81 1.71
N PRO A 163 -10.75 13.76 2.25
CA PRO A 163 -9.97 13.89 3.49
C PRO A 163 -8.70 14.74 3.35
N PHE A 164 -8.15 14.87 2.14
CA PHE A 164 -6.89 15.58 1.92
C PHE A 164 -6.98 17.06 2.32
N GLY A 165 -5.95 17.55 2.98
CA GLY A 165 -5.85 18.94 3.46
C GLY A 165 -6.80 19.27 4.62
N ARG A 166 -7.45 18.28 5.23
CA ARG A 166 -8.34 18.43 6.38
C ARG A 166 -7.67 18.00 7.66
N ASN A 167 -8.22 18.44 8.78
CA ASN A 167 -7.71 18.15 10.11
C ASN A 167 -6.21 18.42 10.20
N ASP A 168 -5.40 17.39 10.46
CA ASP A 168 -3.95 17.52 10.62
C ASP A 168 -3.17 17.26 9.31
N ASP A 169 -3.85 16.81 8.26
CA ASP A 169 -3.22 16.55 6.96
C ASP A 169 -2.88 17.84 6.23
N LYS A 170 -1.64 17.97 5.77
CA LYS A 170 -1.12 19.12 5.03
C LYS A 170 -0.66 18.75 3.61
N SER A 171 -1.34 17.80 3.00
CA SER A 171 -1.14 17.47 1.59
C SER A 171 -1.35 18.67 0.68
N SER A 172 -0.57 18.74 -0.39
CA SER A 172 -0.71 19.78 -1.42
C SER A 172 -1.98 19.56 -2.24
N LEU A 173 -2.77 20.61 -2.44
CA LEU A 173 -4.04 20.56 -3.13
C LEU A 173 -4.05 21.50 -4.35
N ASP A 174 -4.79 21.11 -5.37
CA ASP A 174 -5.16 22.02 -6.46
C ASP A 174 -6.31 22.95 -6.03
N LYS A 175 -6.73 23.83 -6.94
CA LYS A 175 -7.83 24.78 -6.68
C LYS A 175 -9.18 24.10 -6.45
N ALA A 176 -9.35 22.86 -6.91
CA ALA A 176 -10.56 22.07 -6.74
C ALA A 176 -10.54 21.21 -5.45
N GLY A 177 -9.41 21.22 -4.72
CA GLY A 177 -9.23 20.45 -3.49
C GLY A 177 -8.73 19.03 -3.70
N ASN A 178 -8.23 18.69 -4.90
CA ASN A 178 -7.64 17.38 -5.17
C ASN A 178 -6.16 17.34 -4.77
N PRO A 179 -5.65 16.21 -4.25
CA PRO A 179 -4.23 16.07 -3.95
C PRO A 179 -3.40 16.04 -5.24
N ILE A 180 -2.38 16.89 -5.31
CA ILE A 180 -1.53 17.05 -6.50
C ILE A 180 -0.03 16.90 -6.24
N GLY A 181 0.41 16.75 -4.98
CA GLY A 181 1.81 16.77 -4.63
C GLY A 181 2.45 18.18 -4.69
N PRO A 182 3.71 18.31 -4.30
CA PRO A 182 4.63 17.22 -3.95
C PRO A 182 4.40 16.60 -2.56
N TYR A 183 3.59 17.24 -1.70
CA TYR A 183 3.36 16.79 -0.32
C TYR A 183 2.09 15.97 -0.21
N TYR A 184 2.21 14.78 0.38
CA TYR A 184 1.10 13.88 0.68
C TYR A 184 1.28 13.27 2.06
N TYR A 185 0.18 13.06 2.78
CA TYR A 185 0.13 12.27 4.01
C TYR A 185 1.15 12.67 5.06
N ALA A 186 1.20 13.95 5.39
CA ALA A 186 2.00 14.47 6.50
C ALA A 186 1.29 15.62 7.21
N THR A 187 1.65 15.84 8.47
CA THR A 187 1.23 17.03 9.24
C THR A 187 2.09 18.25 8.89
N SER A 188 1.76 19.42 9.47
CA SER A 188 2.57 20.63 9.33
C SER A 188 4.00 20.46 9.86
N GLU A 189 4.19 19.61 10.86
CA GLU A 189 5.49 19.26 11.44
C GLU A 189 6.19 18.11 10.71
N LEU A 190 5.63 17.65 9.57
CA LEU A 190 6.10 16.54 8.75
C LEU A 190 6.00 15.17 9.45
N TYR A 191 5.14 15.02 10.44
CA TYR A 191 4.84 13.71 11.02
C TYR A 191 4.11 12.81 10.00
N PRO A 192 4.57 11.54 9.85
CA PRO A 192 3.97 10.60 8.92
C PRO A 192 2.70 9.96 9.49
N PHE A 193 1.87 9.39 8.61
CA PHE A 193 0.76 8.50 8.98
C PHE A 193 1.07 7.03 8.67
N ALA A 194 2.21 6.78 8.06
CA ALA A 194 2.73 5.45 7.79
C ALA A 194 4.26 5.49 7.67
N ILE A 195 4.91 4.41 8.07
CA ILE A 195 6.37 4.27 8.02
C ILE A 195 6.76 2.94 7.36
N ASP A 196 7.90 2.95 6.68
CA ASP A 196 8.56 1.76 6.11
C ASP A 196 9.95 1.62 6.71
N LEU A 197 10.17 0.56 7.47
CA LEU A 197 11.39 0.30 8.19
C LEU A 197 12.10 -0.94 7.63
N PRO A 198 13.42 -0.88 7.37
CA PRO A 198 14.19 -2.01 6.85
C PRO A 198 14.54 -3.02 7.95
N VAL A 199 13.60 -3.33 8.82
CA VAL A 199 13.75 -4.26 9.94
C VAL A 199 12.61 -5.27 9.96
N THR A 200 12.88 -6.44 10.53
CA THR A 200 11.89 -7.53 10.65
C THR A 200 11.42 -7.77 12.09
N ASP A 201 12.00 -7.08 13.05
CA ASP A 201 11.74 -7.20 14.50
C ASP A 201 11.06 -5.94 15.06
N TYR A 202 10.15 -5.35 14.30
CA TYR A 202 9.37 -4.22 14.77
C TYR A 202 8.63 -4.57 16.07
N ARG A 203 8.88 -3.79 17.09
CA ARG A 203 8.24 -3.97 18.40
C ARG A 203 7.02 -3.06 18.50
N ILE A 204 5.91 -3.67 18.80
CA ILE A 204 4.60 -3.05 18.98
C ILE A 204 4.40 -2.77 20.47
#